data_2d32d754a695a35b46e010e0f42b1f0e
#
_entry.id   2d32d754a695a35b46e010e0f42b1f0e
#
_cell.length_a   1.000
_cell.length_b   1.000
_cell.length_c   1.000
_cell.angle_alpha   90.00
_cell.angle_beta   90.00
_cell.angle_gamma   90.00
#
_symmetry.space_group_name_H-M   'P 1'
#
loop_
_entity.id
_entity.type
_entity.pdbx_description
1 polymer ?
#
loop_
_entity_poly.entity_id
_entity_poly.type
_entity_poly.pdbx_seq_one_letter_code
_entity_poly.pdbx_strand_id
1 'polypeptide(L)'
;MNVRLEGKRALVTGANSGIGAAIALGLADAGAKVAINYVTHPEAADKLVQTIKKKHGEAIAIQADVSDPKAVGILFRQIDKAWSGIDILINNAGIDGARALGWKTDIDAWRKVIEVNLFGAFYCAREALKRMVPQRSGVVLNTSSVHEEIAWSGHSAYTASKAAIGMLTKTLAQEAAQHGVRVLAVGPGAIKTAINHSVWSNPKRLKDLLGKIPLHRMGEPDEIARMVVMLVSDDASYVTGRTIFVDGGMMDYPGFTHGG
;
A
#
# COMPACT_ATOMS: atom_id res chain seq x y z
N MET A 1 22.89 0.12 3.36
CA MET A 1 22.54 -1.29 3.13
C MET A 1 22.02 -1.40 1.69
N ASN A 2 22.56 -2.31 0.90
CA ASN A 2 21.97 -2.62 -0.41
C ASN A 2 20.95 -3.74 -0.20
N VAL A 3 19.70 -3.38 0.01
CA VAL A 3 18.61 -4.35 0.04
C VAL A 3 18.53 -5.02 -1.33
N ARG A 4 18.53 -6.36 -1.36
CA ARG A 4 18.48 -7.15 -2.57
C ARG A 4 17.24 -8.01 -2.61
N LEU A 5 16.51 -7.92 -3.74
CA LEU A 5 15.30 -8.68 -4.01
C LEU A 5 15.40 -9.45 -5.34
N GLU A 6 16.65 -9.81 -5.72
CA GLU A 6 16.91 -10.49 -6.98
C GLU A 6 16.06 -11.75 -7.14
N GLY A 7 15.37 -11.85 -8.26
CA GLY A 7 14.51 -12.98 -8.60
C GLY A 7 13.19 -13.04 -7.84
N LYS A 8 12.93 -12.19 -6.86
CA LYS A 8 11.64 -12.11 -6.17
C LYS A 8 10.56 -11.61 -7.12
N ARG A 9 9.37 -12.18 -7.03
CA ARG A 9 8.20 -11.86 -7.85
C ARG A 9 7.22 -11.04 -7.01
N ALA A 10 7.02 -9.79 -7.37
CA ALA A 10 6.22 -8.84 -6.61
C ALA A 10 4.96 -8.41 -7.39
N LEU A 11 3.84 -8.30 -6.68
CA LEU A 11 2.64 -7.62 -7.15
C LEU A 11 2.43 -6.35 -6.33
N VAL A 12 2.22 -5.22 -7.01
CA VAL A 12 1.79 -3.96 -6.37
C VAL A 12 0.43 -3.59 -6.92
N THR A 13 -0.59 -3.50 -6.06
CA THR A 13 -1.93 -3.09 -6.48
C THR A 13 -2.07 -1.57 -6.51
N GLY A 14 -2.84 -1.03 -7.50
CA GLY A 14 -2.96 0.41 -7.69
C GLY A 14 -1.61 1.10 -7.92
N ALA A 15 -0.74 0.48 -8.74
CA ALA A 15 0.67 0.84 -8.85
C ALA A 15 0.98 1.83 -9.96
N ASN A 16 0.00 2.33 -10.72
CA ASN A 16 0.24 3.23 -11.85
C ASN A 16 0.41 4.70 -11.45
N SER A 17 0.36 5.04 -10.16
CA SER A 17 0.57 6.40 -9.67
C SER A 17 1.01 6.46 -8.20
N GLY A 18 1.44 7.63 -7.74
CA GLY A 18 1.68 7.97 -6.33
C GLY A 18 2.61 6.99 -5.60
N ILE A 19 2.21 6.59 -4.40
CA ILE A 19 2.97 5.67 -3.54
C ILE A 19 3.19 4.32 -4.23
N GLY A 20 2.15 3.77 -4.88
CA GLY A 20 2.24 2.48 -5.55
C GLY A 20 3.28 2.46 -6.69
N ALA A 21 3.36 3.53 -7.48
CA ALA A 21 4.35 3.66 -8.54
C ALA A 21 5.78 3.77 -7.98
N ALA A 22 5.96 4.54 -6.91
CA ALA A 22 7.26 4.64 -6.24
C ALA A 22 7.70 3.29 -5.64
N ILE A 23 6.77 2.55 -5.02
CA ILE A 23 7.04 1.20 -4.50
C ILE A 23 7.43 0.26 -5.65
N ALA A 24 6.69 0.26 -6.77
CA ALA A 24 6.99 -0.59 -7.92
C ALA A 24 8.39 -0.31 -8.47
N LEU A 25 8.79 0.95 -8.59
CA LEU A 25 10.15 1.35 -8.99
C LEU A 25 11.19 0.89 -7.96
N GLY A 26 10.97 1.12 -6.67
CA GLY A 26 11.89 0.73 -5.61
C GLY A 26 12.12 -0.79 -5.55
N LEU A 27 11.06 -1.60 -5.72
CA LEU A 27 11.18 -3.06 -5.79
C LEU A 27 11.96 -3.52 -7.02
N ALA A 28 11.72 -2.90 -8.18
CA ALA A 28 12.45 -3.19 -9.40
C ALA A 28 13.92 -2.78 -9.31
N ASP A 29 14.23 -1.62 -8.75
CA ASP A 29 15.60 -1.14 -8.52
C ASP A 29 16.37 -2.05 -7.52
N ALA A 30 15.64 -2.77 -6.63
CA ALA A 30 16.19 -3.79 -5.74
C ALA A 30 16.31 -5.19 -6.40
N GLY A 31 15.92 -5.35 -7.67
CA GLY A 31 16.08 -6.59 -8.45
C GLY A 31 14.83 -7.47 -8.52
N ALA A 32 13.69 -7.05 -8.00
CA ALA A 32 12.45 -7.81 -8.10
C ALA A 32 11.82 -7.69 -9.51
N LYS A 33 11.13 -8.76 -9.93
CA LYS A 33 10.18 -8.73 -11.04
C LYS A 33 8.86 -8.14 -10.53
N VAL A 34 8.29 -7.15 -11.22
CA VAL A 34 7.15 -6.38 -10.70
C VAL A 34 5.93 -6.46 -11.59
N ALA A 35 4.82 -7.00 -11.06
CA ALA A 35 3.49 -6.88 -11.64
C ALA A 35 2.84 -5.58 -11.14
N ILE A 36 2.52 -4.70 -12.08
CA ILE A 36 1.89 -3.40 -11.87
C ILE A 36 0.39 -3.58 -12.11
N ASN A 37 -0.39 -3.66 -11.04
CA ASN A 37 -1.84 -3.69 -11.18
C ASN A 37 -2.41 -2.27 -11.24
N TYR A 38 -3.41 -2.09 -12.10
CA TYR A 38 -4.15 -0.84 -12.27
C TYR A 38 -5.62 -1.11 -12.65
N VAL A 39 -6.47 -0.10 -12.52
CA VAL A 39 -7.88 -0.15 -12.98
C VAL A 39 -8.08 0.80 -14.15
N THR A 40 -7.58 2.02 -14.05
CA THR A 40 -7.67 3.09 -15.04
C THR A 40 -6.27 3.55 -15.45
N HIS A 41 -6.17 4.35 -16.53
CA HIS A 41 -4.91 4.92 -17.01
C HIS A 41 -3.86 3.87 -17.40
N PRO A 42 -4.15 3.00 -18.38
CA PRO A 42 -3.21 1.99 -18.87
C PRO A 42 -1.88 2.60 -19.34
N GLU A 43 -1.93 3.78 -19.95
CA GLU A 43 -0.76 4.52 -20.42
C GLU A 43 0.25 4.84 -19.30
N ALA A 44 -0.23 5.10 -18.08
CA ALA A 44 0.63 5.34 -16.93
C ALA A 44 1.31 4.04 -16.45
N ALA A 45 0.58 2.92 -16.46
CA ALA A 45 1.12 1.61 -16.13
C ALA A 45 2.16 1.16 -17.18
N ASP A 46 1.87 1.34 -18.47
CA ASP A 46 2.79 1.00 -19.56
C ASP A 46 4.07 1.85 -19.50
N LYS A 47 3.96 3.15 -19.22
CA LYS A 47 5.11 4.03 -19.02
C LYS A 47 5.99 3.54 -17.86
N LEU A 48 5.38 3.09 -16.77
CA LEU A 48 6.11 2.57 -15.62
C LEU A 48 6.84 1.26 -15.98
N VAL A 49 6.17 0.33 -16.69
CA VAL A 49 6.80 -0.88 -17.23
C VAL A 49 8.01 -0.54 -18.10
N GLN A 50 7.86 0.41 -19.02
CA GLN A 50 8.97 0.85 -19.89
C GLN A 50 10.12 1.47 -19.09
N THR A 51 9.81 2.23 -18.04
CA THR A 51 10.83 2.82 -17.14
C THR A 51 11.64 1.74 -16.44
N ILE A 52 10.98 0.70 -15.93
CA ILE A 52 11.64 -0.44 -15.28
C ILE A 52 12.50 -1.22 -16.30
N LYS A 53 11.95 -1.51 -17.48
CA LYS A 53 12.68 -2.25 -18.54
C LYS A 53 13.91 -1.52 -19.06
N LYS A 54 13.87 -0.19 -19.15
CA LYS A 54 15.04 0.64 -19.52
C LYS A 54 16.20 0.53 -18.55
N LYS A 55 15.94 0.17 -17.30
CA LYS A 55 16.93 -0.10 -16.26
C LYS A 55 17.29 -1.61 -16.14
N HIS A 56 16.96 -2.40 -17.16
CA HIS A 56 17.15 -3.86 -17.20
C HIS A 56 16.32 -4.65 -16.18
N GLY A 57 15.30 -4.04 -15.57
CA GLY A 57 14.34 -4.72 -14.71
C GLY A 57 13.26 -5.46 -15.51
N GLU A 58 12.52 -6.35 -14.84
CA GLU A 58 11.40 -7.10 -15.41
C GLU A 58 10.07 -6.63 -14.82
N ALA A 59 9.16 -6.19 -15.68
CA ALA A 59 7.84 -5.76 -15.25
C ALA A 59 6.75 -6.09 -16.28
N ILE A 60 5.52 -6.32 -15.76
CA ILE A 60 4.29 -6.48 -16.55
C ILE A 60 3.20 -5.58 -15.96
N ALA A 61 2.29 -5.08 -16.80
CA ALA A 61 1.10 -4.36 -16.39
C ALA A 61 -0.13 -5.27 -16.49
N ILE A 62 -0.99 -5.28 -15.48
CA ILE A 62 -2.20 -6.12 -15.46
C ILE A 62 -3.38 -5.28 -14.97
N GLN A 63 -4.39 -5.14 -15.82
CA GLN A 63 -5.63 -4.46 -15.47
C GLN A 63 -6.53 -5.40 -14.65
N ALA A 64 -6.92 -4.98 -13.44
CA ALA A 64 -7.91 -5.68 -12.62
C ALA A 64 -8.47 -4.74 -11.54
N ASP A 65 -9.79 -4.73 -11.35
CA ASP A 65 -10.41 -4.12 -10.18
C ASP A 65 -10.28 -5.07 -8.99
N VAL A 66 -9.53 -4.66 -7.98
CA VAL A 66 -9.30 -5.48 -6.77
C VAL A 66 -10.57 -5.69 -5.94
N SER A 67 -11.61 -4.87 -6.11
CA SER A 67 -12.90 -5.05 -5.45
C SER A 67 -13.73 -6.21 -6.04
N ASP A 68 -13.34 -6.74 -7.21
CA ASP A 68 -13.94 -7.95 -7.81
C ASP A 68 -13.06 -9.18 -7.56
N PRO A 69 -13.51 -10.15 -6.76
CA PRO A 69 -12.74 -11.37 -6.47
C PRO A 69 -12.48 -12.23 -7.70
N LYS A 70 -13.31 -12.15 -8.75
CA LYS A 70 -13.08 -12.86 -10.02
C LYS A 70 -11.93 -12.21 -10.80
N ALA A 71 -11.91 -10.87 -10.87
CA ALA A 71 -10.83 -10.12 -11.50
C ALA A 71 -9.49 -10.37 -10.76
N VAL A 72 -9.51 -10.41 -9.42
CA VAL A 72 -8.33 -10.77 -8.62
C VAL A 72 -7.84 -12.19 -8.95
N GLY A 73 -8.75 -13.16 -9.06
CA GLY A 73 -8.38 -14.52 -9.47
C GLY A 73 -7.72 -14.57 -10.85
N ILE A 74 -8.18 -13.75 -11.81
CA ILE A 74 -7.56 -13.64 -13.13
C ILE A 74 -6.18 -12.98 -13.05
N LEU A 75 -6.04 -11.90 -12.29
CA LEU A 75 -4.78 -11.20 -12.03
C LEU A 75 -3.70 -12.18 -11.56
N PHE A 76 -3.99 -12.98 -10.56
CA PHE A 76 -3.01 -13.94 -10.02
C PHE A 76 -2.68 -15.08 -11.00
N ARG A 77 -3.64 -15.55 -11.80
CA ARG A 77 -3.33 -16.51 -12.88
C ARG A 77 -2.40 -15.94 -13.96
N GLN A 78 -2.50 -14.65 -14.26
CA GLN A 78 -1.57 -13.99 -15.19
C GLN A 78 -0.15 -13.91 -14.61
N ILE A 79 -0.02 -13.65 -13.30
CA ILE A 79 1.27 -13.68 -12.60
C ILE A 79 1.87 -15.10 -12.61
N ASP A 80 1.05 -16.12 -12.31
CA ASP A 80 1.48 -17.52 -12.36
C ASP A 80 1.98 -17.91 -13.76
N LYS A 81 1.28 -17.47 -14.81
CA LYS A 81 1.70 -17.71 -16.21
C LYS A 81 3.02 -17.04 -16.55
N ALA A 82 3.25 -15.84 -16.02
CA ALA A 82 4.48 -15.09 -16.29
C ALA A 82 5.68 -15.62 -15.50
N TRP A 83 5.49 -15.99 -14.20
CA TRP A 83 6.60 -16.21 -13.28
C TRP A 83 6.45 -17.43 -12.37
N SER A 84 5.41 -18.24 -12.53
CA SER A 84 5.15 -19.47 -11.73
C SER A 84 5.02 -19.22 -10.23
N GLY A 85 4.37 -18.12 -9.82
CA GLY A 85 4.06 -17.82 -8.42
C GLY A 85 4.38 -16.39 -8.02
N ILE A 86 4.33 -16.10 -6.71
CA ILE A 86 4.53 -14.78 -6.12
C ILE A 86 5.28 -14.87 -4.79
N ASP A 87 6.17 -13.92 -4.51
CA ASP A 87 6.95 -13.83 -3.28
C ASP A 87 6.56 -12.62 -2.43
N ILE A 88 6.13 -11.53 -3.07
CA ILE A 88 5.81 -10.25 -2.41
C ILE A 88 4.47 -9.74 -2.94
N LEU A 89 3.52 -9.49 -2.03
CA LEU A 89 2.29 -8.76 -2.33
C LEU A 89 2.31 -7.41 -1.61
N ILE A 90 2.12 -6.32 -2.35
CA ILE A 90 1.86 -5.00 -1.82
C ILE A 90 0.41 -4.63 -2.10
N ASN A 91 -0.44 -4.70 -1.10
CA ASN A 91 -1.80 -4.18 -1.13
C ASN A 91 -1.77 -2.66 -0.95
N ASN A 92 -1.68 -1.93 -2.07
CA ASN A 92 -1.63 -0.48 -2.06
C ASN A 92 -2.88 0.17 -2.66
N ALA A 93 -3.65 -0.52 -3.49
CA ALA A 93 -4.88 0.01 -4.05
C ALA A 93 -5.82 0.54 -2.94
N GLY A 94 -6.32 1.76 -3.11
CA GLY A 94 -7.21 2.37 -2.15
C GLY A 94 -7.75 3.71 -2.62
N ILE A 95 -8.87 4.10 -2.06
CA ILE A 95 -9.54 5.39 -2.29
C ILE A 95 -9.95 5.99 -0.94
N ASP A 96 -9.95 7.32 -0.83
CA ASP A 96 -10.40 8.04 0.37
C ASP A 96 -11.91 8.34 0.38
N GLY A 97 -12.54 8.27 -0.81
CA GLY A 97 -13.94 8.57 -0.99
C GLY A 97 -14.26 10.06 -0.91
N ALA A 98 -15.52 10.42 -1.14
CA ALA A 98 -15.99 11.78 -1.02
C ALA A 98 -16.12 12.18 0.46
N ARG A 99 -15.71 13.42 0.79
CA ARG A 99 -15.85 13.96 2.14
C ARG A 99 -17.32 14.24 2.47
N ALA A 100 -17.87 13.55 3.46
CA ALA A 100 -19.22 13.78 3.98
C ALA A 100 -19.32 13.42 5.47
N LEU A 101 -20.11 14.17 6.24
CA LEU A 101 -20.39 13.80 7.63
C LEU A 101 -21.17 12.47 7.66
N GLY A 102 -20.93 11.62 8.65
CA GLY A 102 -21.45 10.26 8.68
C GLY A 102 -22.97 10.14 8.41
N TRP A 103 -23.77 11.04 8.96
CA TRP A 103 -25.23 11.07 8.74
C TRP A 103 -25.68 11.71 7.41
N LYS A 104 -24.73 12.17 6.59
CA LYS A 104 -24.95 12.74 5.25
C LYS A 104 -24.23 11.96 4.16
N THR A 105 -23.56 10.88 4.52
CA THR A 105 -22.77 10.08 3.57
C THR A 105 -23.69 9.25 2.69
N ASP A 106 -23.44 9.25 1.40
CA ASP A 106 -24.04 8.31 0.45
C ASP A 106 -23.60 6.89 0.77
N ILE A 107 -24.54 5.96 0.89
CA ILE A 107 -24.29 4.59 1.33
C ILE A 107 -23.47 3.80 0.29
N ASP A 108 -23.74 3.98 -1.00
CA ASP A 108 -23.05 3.23 -2.05
C ASP A 108 -21.61 3.74 -2.20
N ALA A 109 -21.40 5.06 -2.10
CA ALA A 109 -20.07 5.63 -2.05
C ALA A 109 -19.26 5.14 -0.83
N TRP A 110 -19.92 5.03 0.34
CA TRP A 110 -19.31 4.48 1.55
C TRP A 110 -18.90 3.02 1.37
N ARG A 111 -19.80 2.18 0.83
CA ARG A 111 -19.56 0.77 0.53
C ARG A 111 -18.40 0.58 -0.44
N LYS A 112 -18.32 1.41 -1.51
CA LYS A 112 -17.26 1.33 -2.50
C LYS A 112 -15.87 1.53 -1.88
N VAL A 113 -15.74 2.41 -0.88
CA VAL A 113 -14.47 2.58 -0.15
C VAL A 113 -14.09 1.28 0.58
N ILE A 114 -15.03 0.64 1.27
CA ILE A 114 -14.79 -0.64 1.96
C ILE A 114 -14.45 -1.76 0.96
N GLU A 115 -15.18 -1.82 -0.14
CA GLU A 115 -14.95 -2.83 -1.20
C GLU A 115 -13.54 -2.76 -1.78
N VAL A 116 -13.08 -1.55 -2.07
CA VAL A 116 -11.73 -1.36 -2.63
C VAL A 116 -10.66 -1.55 -1.55
N ASN A 117 -10.78 -0.81 -0.43
CA ASN A 117 -9.68 -0.72 0.53
C ASN A 117 -9.54 -1.98 1.39
N LEU A 118 -10.64 -2.59 1.82
CA LEU A 118 -10.62 -3.73 2.73
C LEU A 118 -10.83 -5.06 1.99
N PHE A 119 -11.92 -5.19 1.24
CA PHE A 119 -12.21 -6.46 0.56
C PHE A 119 -11.19 -6.73 -0.53
N GLY A 120 -10.78 -5.70 -1.30
CA GLY A 120 -9.74 -5.83 -2.31
C GLY A 120 -8.40 -6.29 -1.73
N ALA A 121 -7.99 -5.71 -0.61
CA ALA A 121 -6.78 -6.14 0.09
C ALA A 121 -6.89 -7.59 0.61
N PHE A 122 -8.05 -7.97 1.16
CA PHE A 122 -8.30 -9.35 1.60
C PHE A 122 -8.29 -10.34 0.44
N TYR A 123 -8.95 -10.03 -0.69
CA TYR A 123 -8.98 -10.93 -1.85
C TYR A 123 -7.57 -11.16 -2.40
N CYS A 124 -6.77 -10.10 -2.54
CA CYS A 124 -5.39 -10.21 -2.98
C CYS A 124 -4.53 -10.99 -1.96
N ALA A 125 -4.64 -10.68 -0.66
CA ALA A 125 -3.92 -11.41 0.38
C ALA A 125 -4.27 -12.91 0.36
N ARG A 126 -5.55 -13.26 0.24
CA ARG A 126 -6.01 -14.65 0.14
C ARG A 126 -5.38 -15.38 -1.05
N GLU A 127 -5.36 -14.79 -2.22
CA GLU A 127 -4.77 -15.41 -3.42
C GLU A 127 -3.24 -15.51 -3.32
N ALA A 128 -2.57 -14.52 -2.70
CA ALA A 128 -1.14 -14.58 -2.43
C ALA A 128 -0.81 -15.70 -1.42
N LEU A 129 -1.53 -15.75 -0.30
CA LEU A 129 -1.31 -16.75 0.76
C LEU A 129 -1.55 -18.20 0.26
N LYS A 130 -2.50 -18.43 -0.63
CA LYS A 130 -2.67 -19.76 -1.28
C LYS A 130 -1.41 -20.25 -1.99
N ARG A 131 -0.55 -19.33 -2.45
CA ARG A 131 0.72 -19.63 -3.13
C ARG A 131 1.89 -19.63 -2.17
N MET A 132 1.93 -18.67 -1.27
CA MET A 132 3.04 -18.46 -0.34
C MET A 132 3.09 -19.53 0.77
N VAL A 133 1.92 -19.99 1.27
CA VAL A 133 1.84 -20.99 2.34
C VAL A 133 2.43 -22.34 1.92
N PRO A 134 2.06 -22.94 0.77
CA PRO A 134 2.72 -24.16 0.29
C PRO A 134 4.21 -23.94 -0.04
N GLN A 135 4.57 -22.75 -0.53
CA GLN A 135 5.95 -22.35 -0.82
C GLN A 135 6.79 -22.17 0.45
N ARG A 136 6.16 -22.05 1.63
CA ARG A 136 6.75 -21.76 2.94
C ARG A 136 7.63 -20.50 2.95
N SER A 137 7.29 -19.53 2.11
CA SER A 137 8.02 -18.27 1.96
C SER A 137 7.11 -17.22 1.32
N GLY A 138 7.19 -15.99 1.78
CA GLY A 138 6.50 -14.87 1.19
C GLY A 138 6.29 -13.71 2.15
N VAL A 139 5.93 -12.56 1.59
CA VAL A 139 5.60 -11.36 2.36
C VAL A 139 4.36 -10.69 1.77
N VAL A 140 3.37 -10.46 2.62
CA VAL A 140 2.22 -9.61 2.33
C VAL A 140 2.38 -8.30 3.10
N LEU A 141 2.43 -7.18 2.40
CA LEU A 141 2.48 -5.86 3.00
C LEU A 141 1.25 -5.05 2.60
N ASN A 142 0.51 -4.60 3.60
CA ASN A 142 -0.67 -3.76 3.42
C ASN A 142 -0.32 -2.27 3.57
N THR A 143 -0.81 -1.42 2.68
CA THR A 143 -0.73 0.04 2.85
C THR A 143 -1.91 0.50 3.68
N SER A 144 -1.66 0.75 4.96
CA SER A 144 -2.60 1.35 5.90
C SER A 144 -2.54 2.89 5.84
N SER A 145 -2.58 3.57 6.96
CA SER A 145 -2.52 5.04 7.11
C SER A 145 -2.36 5.37 8.57
N VAL A 146 -1.93 6.60 8.92
CA VAL A 146 -2.12 7.16 10.27
C VAL A 146 -3.59 7.11 10.70
N HIS A 147 -4.52 7.10 9.74
CA HIS A 147 -5.95 6.96 9.99
C HIS A 147 -6.40 5.53 10.32
N GLU A 148 -5.49 4.62 10.52
CA GLU A 148 -5.71 3.37 11.25
C GLU A 148 -6.07 3.65 12.71
N GLU A 149 -5.48 4.68 13.31
CA GLU A 149 -5.62 5.05 14.72
C GLU A 149 -6.17 6.46 14.93
N ILE A 150 -5.87 7.40 14.01
CA ILE A 150 -6.36 8.79 14.12
C ILE A 150 -7.65 8.96 13.34
N ALA A 151 -8.69 9.43 14.01
CA ALA A 151 -9.97 9.76 13.39
C ALA A 151 -9.82 10.90 12.36
N TRP A 152 -10.61 10.81 11.25
CA TRP A 152 -10.67 11.85 10.23
C TRP A 152 -12.12 12.22 9.93
N SER A 153 -12.55 13.37 10.43
CA SER A 153 -13.92 13.84 10.25
C SER A 153 -14.27 14.00 8.76
N GLY A 154 -15.37 13.40 8.37
CA GLY A 154 -15.87 13.38 6.99
C GLY A 154 -15.36 12.22 6.13
N HIS A 155 -14.54 11.32 6.67
CA HIS A 155 -13.97 10.17 5.95
C HIS A 155 -14.18 8.86 6.71
N SER A 156 -15.41 8.64 7.24
CA SER A 156 -15.71 7.49 8.10
C SER A 156 -15.48 6.13 7.43
N ALA A 157 -15.75 5.99 6.12
CA ALA A 157 -15.46 4.75 5.39
C ALA A 157 -13.95 4.48 5.30
N TYR A 158 -13.17 5.53 4.99
CA TYR A 158 -11.73 5.42 4.88
C TYR A 158 -11.08 5.01 6.20
N THR A 159 -11.39 5.74 7.30
CA THR A 159 -10.82 5.44 8.62
C THR A 159 -11.23 4.05 9.10
N ALA A 160 -12.50 3.66 8.92
CA ALA A 160 -12.95 2.31 9.23
C ALA A 160 -12.20 1.24 8.42
N SER A 161 -12.00 1.48 7.11
CA SER A 161 -11.25 0.54 6.26
C SER A 161 -9.79 0.39 6.72
N LYS A 162 -9.12 1.49 7.12
CA LYS A 162 -7.71 1.45 7.53
C LYS A 162 -7.53 0.82 8.92
N ALA A 163 -8.42 1.08 9.86
CA ALA A 163 -8.47 0.37 11.13
C ALA A 163 -8.67 -1.15 10.95
N ALA A 164 -9.58 -1.54 10.03
CA ALA A 164 -9.80 -2.94 9.70
C ALA A 164 -8.57 -3.59 9.04
N ILE A 165 -7.83 -2.87 8.19
CA ILE A 165 -6.55 -3.34 7.60
C ILE A 165 -5.51 -3.64 8.68
N GLY A 166 -5.40 -2.79 9.70
CA GLY A 166 -4.50 -3.05 10.83
C GLY A 166 -4.82 -4.37 11.55
N MET A 167 -6.10 -4.62 11.83
CA MET A 167 -6.52 -5.88 12.48
C MET A 167 -6.41 -7.08 11.53
N LEU A 168 -6.78 -6.94 10.26
CA LEU A 168 -6.58 -7.97 9.23
C LEU A 168 -5.10 -8.36 9.13
N THR A 169 -4.19 -7.40 9.15
CA THR A 169 -2.74 -7.63 9.15
C THR A 169 -2.30 -8.51 10.32
N LYS A 170 -2.77 -8.20 11.54
CA LYS A 170 -2.45 -8.96 12.75
C LYS A 170 -2.97 -10.40 12.67
N THR A 171 -4.22 -10.57 12.23
CA THR A 171 -4.86 -11.88 12.11
C THR A 171 -4.14 -12.77 11.09
N LEU A 172 -3.96 -12.27 9.86
CA LEU A 172 -3.26 -13.02 8.82
C LEU A 172 -1.80 -13.31 9.16
N ALA A 173 -1.14 -12.44 9.92
CA ALA A 173 0.21 -12.68 10.40
C ALA A 173 0.28 -13.89 11.34
N GLN A 174 -0.67 -14.02 12.28
CA GLN A 174 -0.75 -15.18 13.19
C GLN A 174 -1.01 -16.48 12.41
N GLU A 175 -1.90 -16.44 11.43
CA GLU A 175 -2.25 -17.61 10.60
C GLU A 175 -1.08 -18.07 9.71
N ALA A 176 -0.32 -17.12 9.15
CA ALA A 176 0.69 -17.40 8.14
C ALA A 176 2.11 -17.65 8.70
N ALA A 177 2.42 -17.15 9.91
CA ALA A 177 3.78 -17.17 10.46
C ALA A 177 4.37 -18.58 10.57
N GLN A 178 3.60 -19.58 11.02
CA GLN A 178 4.05 -20.98 11.10
C GLN A 178 4.39 -21.60 9.73
N HIS A 179 3.98 -20.95 8.66
CA HIS A 179 4.28 -21.34 7.29
C HIS A 179 5.43 -20.52 6.67
N GLY A 180 6.17 -19.75 7.46
CA GLY A 180 7.28 -18.95 6.98
C GLY A 180 6.87 -17.72 6.15
N VAL A 181 5.61 -17.28 6.27
CA VAL A 181 5.08 -16.11 5.56
C VAL A 181 4.87 -14.96 6.54
N ARG A 182 5.39 -13.78 6.20
CA ARG A 182 5.19 -12.56 6.99
C ARG A 182 4.02 -11.75 6.44
N VAL A 183 3.21 -11.19 7.33
CA VAL A 183 2.16 -10.23 6.99
C VAL A 183 2.33 -9.00 7.87
N LEU A 184 2.50 -7.84 7.25
CA LEU A 184 2.73 -6.57 7.95
C LEU A 184 2.09 -5.41 7.19
N ALA A 185 2.13 -4.22 7.76
CA ALA A 185 1.61 -3.02 7.12
C ALA A 185 2.60 -1.84 7.23
N VAL A 186 2.52 -0.94 6.26
CA VAL A 186 3.06 0.42 6.36
C VAL A 186 1.91 1.39 6.55
N GLY A 187 2.04 2.35 7.46
CA GLY A 187 1.07 3.40 7.74
C GLY A 187 1.62 4.78 7.33
N PRO A 188 1.42 5.22 6.09
CA PRO A 188 1.86 6.55 5.67
C PRO A 188 1.11 7.66 6.40
N GLY A 189 1.82 8.76 6.71
CA GLY A 189 1.23 10.03 7.04
C GLY A 189 0.82 10.81 5.80
N ALA A 190 0.98 12.14 5.83
CA ALA A 190 0.68 13.01 4.70
C ALA A 190 1.79 12.93 3.65
N ILE A 191 1.57 12.20 2.56
CA ILE A 191 2.51 12.02 1.45
C ILE A 191 2.06 12.85 0.25
N LYS A 192 2.98 13.56 -0.39
CA LYS A 192 2.70 14.42 -1.55
C LYS A 192 2.39 13.59 -2.79
N THR A 193 1.11 13.45 -3.10
CA THR A 193 0.59 12.69 -4.23
C THR A 193 -0.48 13.47 -4.98
N ALA A 194 -0.93 12.98 -6.13
CA ALA A 194 -2.02 13.60 -6.88
C ALA A 194 -3.35 13.60 -6.10
N ILE A 195 -3.61 12.57 -5.28
CA ILE A 195 -4.86 12.46 -4.49
C ILE A 195 -5.05 13.66 -3.57
N ASN A 196 -3.99 14.16 -2.93
CA ASN A 196 -4.07 15.29 -2.02
C ASN A 196 -3.55 16.61 -2.62
N HIS A 197 -3.53 16.73 -3.97
CA HIS A 197 -3.12 17.94 -4.68
C HIS A 197 -3.83 19.19 -4.18
N SER A 198 -5.13 19.12 -3.92
CA SER A 198 -5.95 20.24 -3.42
C SER A 198 -5.53 20.74 -2.03
N VAL A 199 -4.75 19.98 -1.28
CA VAL A 199 -4.20 20.38 0.02
C VAL A 199 -2.84 21.07 -0.17
N TRP A 200 -1.89 20.39 -0.85
CA TRP A 200 -0.53 20.92 -0.95
C TRP A 200 -0.38 22.06 -1.99
N SER A 201 -1.33 22.21 -2.92
CA SER A 201 -1.39 23.38 -3.83
C SER A 201 -2.04 24.62 -3.19
N ASN A 202 -2.64 24.50 -2.00
CA ASN A 202 -3.27 25.61 -1.30
C ASN A 202 -2.45 26.00 -0.06
N PRO A 203 -1.84 27.22 -0.01
CA PRO A 203 -0.95 27.62 1.08
C PRO A 203 -1.57 27.55 2.48
N LYS A 204 -2.86 27.91 2.61
CA LYS A 204 -3.57 27.88 3.91
C LYS A 204 -3.79 26.45 4.40
N ARG A 205 -4.27 25.55 3.51
CA ARG A 205 -4.48 24.13 3.83
C ARG A 205 -3.17 23.42 4.12
N LEU A 206 -2.14 23.74 3.34
CA LEU A 206 -0.80 23.18 3.57
C LEU A 206 -0.25 23.62 4.93
N LYS A 207 -0.35 24.89 5.29
CA LYS A 207 0.10 25.39 6.60
C LYS A 207 -0.63 24.69 7.75
N ASP A 208 -1.94 24.49 7.65
CA ASP A 208 -2.73 23.77 8.65
C ASP A 208 -2.28 22.29 8.77
N LEU A 209 -2.03 21.62 7.62
CA LEU A 209 -1.53 20.25 7.60
C LEU A 209 -0.13 20.15 8.24
N LEU A 210 0.79 21.04 7.84
CA LEU A 210 2.17 21.02 8.36
C LEU A 210 2.24 21.29 9.86
N GLY A 211 1.29 22.04 10.41
CA GLY A 211 1.18 22.23 11.87
C GLY A 211 0.84 20.94 12.65
N LYS A 212 0.38 19.89 11.96
CA LYS A 212 0.06 18.58 12.55
C LYS A 212 1.18 17.55 12.36
N ILE A 213 2.28 17.93 11.74
CA ILE A 213 3.41 17.04 11.42
C ILE A 213 4.66 17.58 12.12
N PRO A 214 5.22 16.91 13.12
CA PRO A 214 6.42 17.37 13.83
C PRO A 214 7.62 17.67 12.93
N LEU A 215 7.82 16.94 11.83
CA LEU A 215 8.86 17.24 10.84
C LEU A 215 8.54 18.46 9.96
N HIS A 216 7.37 19.11 10.11
CA HIS A 216 6.92 20.31 9.38
C HIS A 216 7.03 20.22 7.86
N ARG A 217 6.93 19.03 7.29
CA ARG A 217 6.87 18.77 5.85
C ARG A 217 5.99 17.57 5.52
N MET A 218 5.50 17.51 4.32
CA MET A 218 4.95 16.29 3.78
C MET A 218 6.06 15.30 3.45
N GLY A 219 5.77 14.01 3.53
CA GLY A 219 6.63 12.98 2.99
C GLY A 219 6.53 12.89 1.46
N GLU A 220 7.55 12.34 0.83
CA GLU A 220 7.56 12.02 -0.59
C GLU A 220 7.27 10.52 -0.80
N PRO A 221 6.65 10.11 -1.94
CA PRO A 221 6.38 8.71 -2.24
C PRO A 221 7.59 7.78 -2.11
N ASP A 222 8.78 8.27 -2.47
CA ASP A 222 10.03 7.51 -2.38
C ASP A 222 10.44 7.19 -0.94
N GLU A 223 10.02 7.99 0.05
CA GLU A 223 10.31 7.70 1.47
C GLU A 223 9.51 6.48 1.93
N ILE A 224 8.26 6.36 1.46
CA ILE A 224 7.46 5.15 1.70
C ILE A 224 8.04 3.96 0.93
N ALA A 225 8.42 4.15 -0.33
CA ALA A 225 8.97 3.08 -1.15
C ALA A 225 10.24 2.47 -0.54
N ARG A 226 11.18 3.29 -0.07
CA ARG A 226 12.41 2.80 0.61
C ARG A 226 12.09 1.98 1.85
N MET A 227 11.14 2.43 2.67
CA MET A 227 10.70 1.67 3.86
C MET A 227 10.06 0.34 3.46
N VAL A 228 9.18 0.35 2.46
CA VAL A 228 8.52 -0.88 1.96
C VAL A 228 9.54 -1.88 1.44
N VAL A 229 10.53 -1.45 0.63
CA VAL A 229 11.59 -2.32 0.12
C VAL A 229 12.37 -2.99 1.27
N MET A 230 12.72 -2.23 2.31
CA MET A 230 13.35 -2.79 3.50
C MET A 230 12.44 -3.78 4.23
N LEU A 231 11.17 -3.44 4.44
CA LEU A 231 10.22 -4.27 5.18
C LEU A 231 9.91 -5.61 4.49
N VAL A 232 9.96 -5.67 3.16
CA VAL A 232 9.72 -6.92 2.43
C VAL A 232 10.98 -7.77 2.22
N SER A 233 12.15 -7.25 2.55
CA SER A 233 13.42 -7.95 2.45
C SER A 233 13.70 -8.84 3.67
N ASP A 234 14.78 -9.59 3.59
CA ASP A 234 15.26 -10.45 4.68
C ASP A 234 15.82 -9.64 5.86
N ASP A 235 16.21 -8.36 5.65
CA ASP A 235 16.63 -7.45 6.71
C ASP A 235 15.50 -7.22 7.75
N ALA A 236 14.23 -7.42 7.35
CA ALA A 236 13.06 -7.35 8.23
C ALA A 236 12.49 -8.73 8.58
N SER A 237 13.30 -9.81 8.55
CA SER A 237 12.83 -11.20 8.72
C SER A 237 12.10 -11.46 10.05
N TYR A 238 12.33 -10.65 11.08
CA TYR A 238 11.66 -10.79 12.38
C TYR A 238 10.49 -9.81 12.57
N VAL A 239 10.05 -9.11 11.50
CA VAL A 239 8.93 -8.16 11.53
C VAL A 239 7.69 -8.79 10.89
N THR A 240 6.65 -9.03 11.68
CA THR A 240 5.32 -9.47 11.22
C THR A 240 4.22 -9.00 12.16
N GLY A 241 2.98 -8.91 11.72
CA GLY A 241 1.81 -8.54 12.51
C GLY A 241 1.80 -7.10 13.04
N ARG A 242 2.57 -6.19 12.43
CA ARG A 242 2.67 -4.79 12.85
C ARG A 242 2.46 -3.83 11.69
N THR A 243 1.91 -2.67 12.01
CA THR A 243 1.93 -1.49 11.15
C THR A 243 3.13 -0.64 11.53
N ILE A 244 3.98 -0.32 10.55
CA ILE A 244 5.11 0.61 10.71
C ILE A 244 4.68 1.95 10.15
N PHE A 245 4.48 2.94 11.02
CA PHE A 245 4.10 4.29 10.60
C PHE A 245 5.30 5.06 10.04
N VAL A 246 5.08 5.72 8.91
CA VAL A 246 6.06 6.56 8.19
C VAL A 246 5.39 7.90 7.91
N ASP A 247 5.38 8.76 8.90
CA ASP A 247 4.41 9.85 9.00
C ASP A 247 4.99 11.20 9.46
N GLY A 248 6.30 11.28 9.68
CA GLY A 248 6.96 12.49 10.15
C GLY A 248 6.58 12.88 11.60
N GLY A 249 6.11 11.91 12.39
CA GLY A 249 5.66 12.10 13.77
C GLY A 249 4.19 12.51 13.90
N MET A 250 3.40 12.41 12.82
CA MET A 250 1.99 12.82 12.81
C MET A 250 1.14 12.02 13.82
N MET A 251 1.52 10.78 14.14
CA MET A 251 0.87 9.95 15.15
C MET A 251 1.08 10.48 16.58
N ASP A 252 2.14 11.27 16.82
CA ASP A 252 2.46 11.84 18.13
C ASP A 252 1.78 13.20 18.38
N TYR A 253 0.83 13.59 17.52
CA TYR A 253 0.04 14.80 17.70
C TYR A 253 -1.05 14.63 18.78
N PRO A 254 -1.31 15.61 19.68
CA PRO A 254 -0.69 16.93 19.74
C PRO A 254 0.76 16.87 20.25
N GLY A 255 1.64 17.60 19.54
CA GLY A 255 3.05 17.70 19.92
C GLY A 255 3.28 18.60 21.13
N PHE A 256 4.10 18.12 22.06
CA PHE A 256 4.58 18.87 23.22
C PHE A 256 5.94 19.55 22.95
N THR A 257 6.23 19.89 21.72
CA THR A 257 7.53 20.45 21.28
C THR A 257 7.93 21.72 22.03
N HIS A 258 6.97 22.46 22.56
CA HIS A 258 7.19 23.72 23.29
C HIS A 258 6.86 23.62 24.78
N GLY A 259 6.75 22.42 25.29
CA GLY A 259 6.36 22.13 26.67
C GLY A 259 4.83 22.14 26.83
N GLY A 260 4.35 21.55 27.92
CA GLY A 260 2.94 21.56 28.30
C GLY A 260 2.62 22.70 29.26
#